data_c1043cf364442b90ae20e0d821c058cd
#
_entry.id   c1043cf364442b90ae20e0d821c058cd
#
_cell.length_a   1.000
_cell.length_b   1.000
_cell.length_c   1.000
_cell.angle_alpha   90.00
_cell.angle_beta   90.00
_cell.angle_gamma   90.00
#
_symmetry.space_group_name_H-M   'P 1'
#
loop_
_entity.id
_entity.type
_entity.pdbx_description
1 polymer ?
#
loop_
_entity_poly.entity_id
_entity_poly.type
_entity_poly.pdbx_seq_one_letter_code
_entity_poly.pdbx_strand_id
1 'polypeptide(L)' 'MSEYTINFLWDSDAFVWVATSDDVPGLVLESGSLDALMERVRFVIPELLELNGGNQHDISLNYTYTTS' A
#
# COMPACT_ATOMS: atom_id res chain seq x y z
N MET A 1 -5.62 18.29 -1.53
CA MET A 1 -5.31 16.99 -2.15
C MET A 1 -4.18 16.32 -1.40
N SER A 2 -4.38 15.08 -1.04
CA SER A 2 -3.38 14.32 -0.28
C SER A 2 -2.80 13.22 -1.15
N GLU A 3 -1.47 13.19 -1.25
CA GLU A 3 -0.76 12.16 -1.98
C GLU A 3 -0.11 11.19 -1.01
N TYR A 4 -0.24 9.90 -1.32
CA TYR A 4 0.36 8.84 -0.53
C TYR A 4 1.14 7.93 -1.47
N THR A 5 2.37 7.62 -1.13
CA THR A 5 3.21 6.73 -1.92
C THR A 5 3.19 5.34 -1.31
N ILE A 6 2.83 4.37 -2.12
CA ILE A 6 2.78 2.97 -1.72
C ILE A 6 3.92 2.23 -2.39
N ASN A 7 4.74 1.57 -1.60
CA ASN A 7 5.90 0.85 -2.11
C ASN A 7 5.59 -0.64 -2.21
N PHE A 8 5.77 -1.20 -3.40
CA PHE A 8 5.64 -2.64 -3.63
C PHE A 8 7.03 -3.21 -3.80
N LEU A 9 7.43 -4.08 -2.89
CA LEU A 9 8.72 -4.73 -2.91
C LEU A 9 8.55 -6.22 -3.18
N TRP A 10 9.26 -6.74 -4.17
CA TRP A 10 9.29 -8.18 -4.42
C TRP A 10 10.29 -8.83 -3.47
N ASP A 11 9.80 -9.78 -2.68
CA ASP A 11 10.63 -10.56 -1.75
C ASP A 11 10.92 -11.91 -2.41
N SER A 12 12.13 -12.07 -2.92
CA SER A 12 12.52 -13.28 -3.64
C SER A 12 12.70 -14.49 -2.72
N ASP A 13 12.92 -14.28 -1.44
CA ASP A 13 13.04 -15.38 -0.49
C ASP A 13 11.68 -15.99 -0.16
N ALA A 14 10.66 -15.17 -0.04
CA ALA A 14 9.33 -15.61 0.30
C ALA A 14 8.40 -15.76 -0.92
N PHE A 15 8.84 -15.30 -2.09
CA PHE A 15 8.04 -15.28 -3.33
C PHE A 15 6.72 -14.54 -3.15
N VAL A 16 6.79 -13.38 -2.50
CA VAL A 16 5.62 -12.52 -2.34
C VAL A 16 5.96 -11.08 -2.62
N TRP A 17 4.95 -10.32 -2.96
CA TRP A 17 5.03 -8.86 -2.98
C TRP A 17 4.63 -8.33 -1.62
N VAL A 18 5.34 -7.32 -1.15
CA VAL A 18 5.06 -6.66 0.12
C VAL A 18 4.71 -5.20 -0.15
N ALA A 19 3.59 -4.75 0.38
CA ALA A 19 3.17 -3.35 0.25
C ALA A 19 3.41 -2.64 1.57
N THR A 20 4.15 -1.54 1.51
CA THR A 20 4.42 -0.68 2.66
C THR A 20 4.29 0.78 2.26
N SER A 21 4.20 1.67 3.23
CA SER A 21 4.18 3.10 2.96
C SER A 21 4.61 3.89 4.19
N ASP A 22 5.48 4.86 3.97
CA ASP A 22 5.84 5.81 5.03
C ASP A 22 4.70 6.82 5.26
N ASP A 23 3.82 6.98 4.27
CA ASP A 23 2.72 7.95 4.34
C ASP A 23 1.47 7.39 5.01
N VAL A 24 1.34 6.07 5.05
CA VAL A 24 0.16 5.40 5.62
C VAL A 24 0.61 4.51 6.77
N PRO A 25 0.55 5.01 8.01
CA PRO A 25 0.98 4.22 9.17
C PRO A 25 0.17 2.92 9.30
N GLY A 26 0.88 1.84 9.56
CA GLY A 26 0.26 0.53 9.74
C GLY A 26 0.06 -0.27 8.46
N LEU A 27 0.40 0.28 7.31
CA LEU A 27 0.26 -0.47 6.06
C LEU A 27 1.40 -1.46 5.90
N VAL A 28 1.10 -2.74 6.08
CA VAL A 28 2.00 -3.86 5.78
C VAL A 28 1.13 -5.00 5.27
N LEU A 29 1.19 -5.26 3.99
CA LEU A 29 0.42 -6.34 3.36
C LEU A 29 1.34 -7.14 2.47
N GLU A 30 1.03 -8.40 2.26
CA GLU A 30 1.80 -9.24 1.33
C GLU A 30 0.90 -10.19 0.57
N SER A 31 1.31 -10.51 -0.64
CA SER A 31 0.60 -11.46 -1.50
C SER A 31 1.53 -11.99 -2.58
N GLY A 32 1.34 -13.23 -2.99
CA GLY A 32 2.05 -13.80 -4.13
C GLY A 32 1.62 -13.20 -5.47
N SER A 33 0.50 -12.49 -5.51
CA SER A 33 -0.01 -11.84 -6.70
C SER A 33 -0.03 -10.32 -6.51
N LEU A 34 0.67 -9.59 -7.39
CA LEU A 34 0.68 -8.15 -7.34
C LEU A 34 -0.72 -7.57 -7.56
N ASP A 35 -1.48 -8.13 -8.49
CA ASP A 35 -2.84 -7.66 -8.77
C ASP A 35 -3.74 -7.79 -7.55
N ALA A 36 -3.67 -8.93 -6.86
CA ALA A 36 -4.45 -9.14 -5.64
C ALA A 36 -4.02 -8.18 -4.54
N LEU A 37 -2.72 -7.93 -4.43
CA LEU A 37 -2.20 -7.01 -3.43
C LEU A 37 -2.67 -5.58 -3.70
N MET A 38 -2.65 -5.15 -4.95
CA MET A 38 -3.12 -3.81 -5.33
C MET A 38 -4.61 -3.64 -5.01
N GLU A 39 -5.42 -4.67 -5.23
CA GLU A 39 -6.83 -4.63 -4.86
C GLU A 39 -7.01 -4.45 -3.36
N ARG A 40 -6.25 -5.19 -2.56
CA ARG A 40 -6.34 -5.09 -1.10
C ARG A 40 -5.90 -3.72 -0.62
N VAL A 41 -4.84 -3.16 -1.20
CA VAL A 41 -4.34 -1.83 -0.86
C VAL A 41 -5.44 -0.78 -1.07
N ARG A 42 -6.17 -0.88 -2.16
CA ARG A 42 -7.24 0.08 -2.48
C ARG A 42 -8.35 0.08 -1.42
N PHE A 43 -8.62 -1.07 -0.81
CA PHE A 43 -9.62 -1.15 0.25
C PHE A 43 -9.07 -0.78 1.61
N VAL A 44 -7.83 -1.15 1.89
CA VAL A 44 -7.23 -0.99 3.22
C VAL A 44 -6.84 0.47 3.48
N ILE A 45 -6.36 1.18 2.47
CA ILE A 45 -5.87 2.54 2.67
C ILE A 45 -6.94 3.48 3.23
N PRO A 46 -8.15 3.54 2.67
CA PRO A 46 -9.18 4.41 3.27
C PRO A 46 -9.47 4.07 4.72
N GLU A 47 -9.48 2.78 5.08
CA GLU A 47 -9.70 2.37 6.46
C GLU A 47 -8.58 2.82 7.39
N LEU A 48 -7.34 2.66 6.96
CA LEU A 48 -6.19 3.08 7.77
C LEU A 48 -6.14 4.58 7.93
N LEU A 49 -6.44 5.32 6.87
CA LEU A 49 -6.47 6.78 6.94
C LEU A 49 -7.56 7.26 7.89
N GLU A 50 -8.72 6.62 7.88
CA GLU A 50 -9.79 6.94 8.80
C GLU A 50 -9.37 6.69 10.25
N LEU A 51 -8.72 5.56 10.51
CA LEU A 51 -8.24 5.21 11.85
C LEU A 51 -7.20 6.20 12.35
N ASN A 52 -6.41 6.77 11.46
CA ASN A 52 -5.37 7.74 11.81
C ASN A 52 -5.88 9.19 11.77
N GLY A 53 -7.17 9.38 11.65
CA GLY A 53 -7.77 10.71 11.63
C GLY A 53 -7.61 11.46 10.31
N GLY A 54 -7.23 10.75 9.26
CA GLY A 54 -7.06 11.36 7.96
C GLY A 54 -8.37 11.57 7.22
N ASN A 55 -8.30 12.34 6.16
CA ASN A 55 -9.44 12.62 5.30
C ASN A 55 -9.42 11.63 4.13
N GLN A 56 -10.56 10.96 3.91
CA GLN A 56 -10.70 10.00 2.82
C GLN A 56 -11.01 10.64 1.47
N HIS A 57 -11.27 11.96 1.47
CA HIS A 57 -11.55 12.69 0.24
C HIS A 57 -10.25 13.17 -0.40
N ASP A 58 -10.24 13.24 -1.71
CA ASP A 58 -9.11 13.76 -2.48
C ASP A 58 -7.80 12.96 -2.26
N ILE A 59 -7.93 11.65 -2.16
CA ILE A 59 -6.77 10.77 -2.03
C ILE A 59 -6.19 10.48 -3.40
N SER A 60 -4.89 10.70 -3.54
CA SER A 60 -4.13 10.31 -4.72
C SER A 60 -3.05 9.31 -4.30
N LEU A 61 -3.00 8.17 -4.98
CA LEU A 61 -2.05 7.11 -4.65
C LEU A 61 -0.98 7.02 -5.73
N ASN A 62 0.28 7.06 -5.31
CA ASN A 62 1.42 6.83 -6.17
C ASN A 62 2.03 5.49 -5.82
N TYR A 63 2.33 4.69 -6.82
CA TYR A 63 2.88 3.35 -6.60
C TYR A 63 4.32 3.30 -7.07
N THR A 64 5.19 2.70 -6.25
CA THR A 64 6.55 2.39 -6.63
C THR A 64 6.74 0.87 -6.58
N TYR A 65 7.59 0.35 -7.46
CA TYR A 65 7.85 -1.07 -7.56
C TYR A 65 9.35 -1.29 -7.46
N THR A 66 9.77 -2.18 -6.58
CA THR A 66 11.18 -2.51 -6.40
C THR A 66 11.36 -4.02 -6.39
N THR A 67 12.35 -4.49 -7.12
CA THR A 67 12.75 -5.90 -7.08
C THR A 67 14.16 -5.98 -6.49
N SER A 68 14.37 -6.98 -5.67
CA SER A 68 15.69 -7.20 -5.07
C SER A 68 16.42 -8.36 -5.72
#